data_0bfd0e5ec5666228ca2fe8826534fcf6
#
_entry.id   0bfd0e5ec5666228ca2fe8826534fcf6
#
_cell.length_a   1.000
_cell.length_b   1.000
_cell.length_c   1.000
_cell.angle_alpha   90.00
_cell.angle_beta   90.00
_cell.angle_gamma   90.00
#
_symmetry.space_group_name_H-M   'P 1'
#
loop_
_entity.id
_entity.type
_entity.pdbx_description
1 polymer ?
#
loop_
_entity_poly.entity_id
_entity_poly.type
_entity_poly.pdbx_seq_one_letter_code
_entity_poly.pdbx_strand_id
1 'polypeptide(L)'
;MALAPWGALGRGNFKSDAERARNEGRKTLSTSSETDVQVSKKLEEIATAKGTLITSVALAYVMHKAPYVFPIVGGRKVEHLKGNIEALGLELTEQEIDEIDAASAFDIGFPMSMLFGFMSEKKYNTRMTTADVGLLKFSGNIDAVANPAPIKPHKKL
;
A
#
# COMPACT_ATOMS: atom_id res chain seq x y z
N MET A 1 11.29 -2.54 15.03
CA MET A 1 10.64 -1.20 15.12
C MET A 1 9.21 -1.34 14.63
N ALA A 2 8.25 -0.73 15.32
CA ALA A 2 6.86 -0.69 14.87
C ALA A 2 6.60 0.62 14.11
N LEU A 3 5.68 0.59 13.16
CA LEU A 3 5.29 1.74 12.34
C LEU A 3 3.85 2.12 12.64
N ALA A 4 3.58 3.42 12.81
CA ALA A 4 2.24 3.96 13.01
C ALA A 4 1.93 5.01 11.91
N PRO A 5 1.70 4.57 10.66
CA PRO A 5 1.48 5.48 9.55
C PRO A 5 0.15 6.25 9.71
N TRP A 6 0.22 7.55 9.45
CA TRP A 6 -0.96 8.40 9.37
C TRP A 6 -1.35 8.62 7.90
N GLY A 7 -2.66 8.72 7.65
CA GLY A 7 -3.16 8.98 6.31
C GLY A 7 -3.29 7.74 5.42
N ALA A 8 -3.24 6.53 5.98
CA ALA A 8 -3.33 5.26 5.28
C ALA A 8 -4.57 5.12 4.35
N LEU A 9 -5.62 5.89 4.61
CA LEU A 9 -6.85 5.95 3.80
C LEU A 9 -6.85 7.09 2.77
N GLY A 10 -5.68 7.57 2.35
CA GLY A 10 -5.56 8.64 1.36
C GLY A 10 -6.22 9.95 1.80
N ARG A 11 -6.37 10.19 3.10
CA ARG A 11 -7.06 11.37 3.68
C ARG A 11 -8.49 11.55 3.17
N GLY A 12 -9.14 10.48 2.69
CA GLY A 12 -10.47 10.49 2.10
C GLY A 12 -10.49 10.71 0.59
N ASN A 13 -9.35 10.59 -0.09
CA ASN A 13 -9.25 10.65 -1.56
C ASN A 13 -9.52 9.28 -2.21
N PHE A 14 -9.34 8.18 -1.49
CA PHE A 14 -9.67 6.85 -2.00
C PHE A 14 -11.18 6.64 -2.02
N LYS A 15 -11.78 6.85 -3.17
CA LYS A 15 -13.23 6.79 -3.43
C LYS A 15 -13.47 6.12 -4.77
N SER A 16 -14.64 5.48 -4.89
CA SER A 16 -15.13 5.02 -6.18
C SER A 16 -15.49 6.19 -7.10
N ASP A 17 -15.56 5.94 -8.38
CA ASP A 17 -16.01 6.96 -9.34
C ASP A 17 -17.46 7.40 -9.02
N ALA A 18 -18.32 6.48 -8.56
CA ALA A 18 -19.68 6.78 -8.13
C ALA A 18 -19.72 7.70 -6.90
N GLU A 19 -18.85 7.50 -5.91
CA GLU A 19 -18.74 8.37 -4.74
C GLU A 19 -18.17 9.75 -5.10
N ARG A 20 -17.25 9.81 -6.05
CA ARG A 20 -16.71 11.08 -6.59
C ARG A 20 -17.81 11.86 -7.29
N ALA A 21 -18.60 11.22 -8.15
CA ALA A 21 -19.70 11.85 -8.87
C ALA A 21 -20.80 12.40 -7.94
N ARG A 22 -21.07 11.71 -6.83
CA ARG A 22 -22.04 12.15 -5.80
C ARG A 22 -21.49 13.21 -4.86
N ASN A 23 -20.20 13.55 -4.98
CA ASN A 23 -19.50 14.48 -4.07
C ASN A 23 -19.62 14.07 -2.58
N GLU A 24 -19.72 12.77 -2.33
CA GLU A 24 -19.86 12.20 -1.01
C GLU A 24 -18.52 12.12 -0.26
N GLY A 25 -18.60 12.12 1.05
CA GLY A 25 -17.46 11.93 1.93
C GLY A 25 -16.83 13.25 2.42
N ARG A 26 -15.56 13.16 2.82
CA ARG A 26 -14.84 14.32 3.33
C ARG A 26 -14.46 15.25 2.19
N LYS A 27 -14.86 16.53 2.30
CA LYS A 27 -14.26 17.56 1.43
C LYS A 27 -12.84 17.79 1.93
N THR A 28 -11.87 17.34 1.14
CA THR A 28 -10.45 17.63 1.40
C THR A 28 -10.13 19.04 0.91
N LEU A 29 -9.18 19.70 1.57
CA LEU A 29 -8.69 21.01 1.16
C LEU A 29 -7.92 20.94 -0.18
N SER A 30 -7.51 19.76 -0.61
CA SER A 30 -6.85 19.52 -1.89
C SER A 30 -7.74 18.68 -2.82
N THR A 31 -7.74 19.03 -4.08
CA THR A 31 -8.31 18.22 -5.16
C THR A 31 -7.56 16.89 -5.21
N SER A 32 -8.28 15.79 -5.44
CA SER A 32 -7.64 14.48 -5.67
C SER A 32 -6.66 14.59 -6.84
N SER A 33 -5.44 14.10 -6.65
CA SER A 33 -4.46 14.05 -7.73
C SER A 33 -4.84 12.96 -8.74
N GLU A 34 -4.26 12.99 -9.92
CA GLU A 34 -4.41 11.91 -10.90
C GLU A 34 -3.96 10.57 -10.32
N THR A 35 -2.87 10.57 -9.56
CA THR A 35 -2.37 9.43 -8.79
C THR A 35 -3.42 8.87 -7.82
N ASP A 36 -4.11 9.75 -7.05
CA ASP A 36 -5.17 9.29 -6.14
C ASP A 36 -6.30 8.59 -6.92
N VAL A 37 -6.62 9.06 -8.11
CA VAL A 37 -7.67 8.46 -8.96
C VAL A 37 -7.22 7.09 -9.47
N GLN A 38 -5.98 6.97 -9.97
CA GLN A 38 -5.43 5.71 -10.49
C GLN A 38 -5.35 4.65 -9.38
N VAL A 39 -4.81 5.01 -8.23
CA VAL A 39 -4.75 4.13 -7.07
C VAL A 39 -6.16 3.72 -6.61
N SER A 40 -7.10 4.68 -6.55
CA SER A 40 -8.48 4.37 -6.15
C SER A 40 -9.15 3.35 -7.06
N LYS A 41 -8.95 3.45 -8.39
CA LYS A 41 -9.48 2.48 -9.35
C LYS A 41 -8.95 1.07 -9.09
N LYS A 42 -7.64 0.93 -8.87
CA LYS A 42 -7.05 -0.37 -8.56
C LYS A 42 -7.56 -0.94 -7.23
N LEU A 43 -7.67 -0.10 -6.21
CA LEU A 43 -8.26 -0.50 -4.93
C LEU A 43 -9.73 -0.93 -5.08
N GLU A 44 -10.51 -0.25 -5.94
CA GLU A 44 -11.91 -0.57 -6.23
C GLU A 44 -12.06 -1.92 -6.95
N GLU A 45 -11.18 -2.22 -7.92
CA GLU A 45 -11.14 -3.52 -8.61
C GLU A 45 -10.93 -4.66 -7.62
N ILE A 46 -9.93 -4.55 -6.75
CA ILE A 46 -9.63 -5.56 -5.73
C ILE A 46 -10.76 -5.65 -4.69
N ALA A 47 -11.30 -4.51 -4.25
CA ALA A 47 -12.40 -4.46 -3.30
C ALA A 47 -13.64 -5.17 -3.84
N THR A 48 -13.97 -4.95 -5.11
CA THR A 48 -15.08 -5.60 -5.80
C THR A 48 -14.88 -7.11 -5.89
N ALA A 49 -13.68 -7.55 -6.28
CA ALA A 49 -13.35 -8.96 -6.38
C ALA A 49 -13.42 -9.69 -5.02
N LYS A 50 -13.09 -9.00 -3.93
CA LYS A 50 -13.13 -9.54 -2.56
C LYS A 50 -14.44 -9.27 -1.81
N GLY A 51 -15.39 -8.52 -2.40
CA GLY A 51 -16.66 -8.17 -1.75
C GLY A 51 -16.49 -7.29 -0.50
N THR A 52 -15.53 -6.35 -0.53
CA THR A 52 -15.17 -5.50 0.61
C THR A 52 -15.12 -4.02 0.21
N LEU A 53 -14.71 -3.15 1.13
CA LEU A 53 -14.60 -1.72 0.90
C LEU A 53 -13.22 -1.32 0.34
N ILE A 54 -13.17 -0.29 -0.49
CA ILE A 54 -11.91 0.33 -0.97
C ILE A 54 -10.99 0.67 0.21
N THR A 55 -11.55 1.24 1.27
CA THR A 55 -10.81 1.61 2.48
C THR A 55 -10.25 0.40 3.22
N SER A 56 -10.95 -0.75 3.19
CA SER A 56 -10.47 -1.99 3.80
C SER A 56 -9.27 -2.54 3.03
N VAL A 57 -9.31 -2.49 1.70
CA VAL A 57 -8.15 -2.89 0.86
C VAL A 57 -6.97 -1.96 1.11
N ALA A 58 -7.18 -0.64 1.18
CA ALA A 58 -6.11 0.32 1.45
C ALA A 58 -5.45 0.10 2.82
N LEU A 59 -6.21 -0.22 3.85
CA LEU A 59 -5.67 -0.56 5.17
C LEU A 59 -4.90 -1.88 5.16
N ALA A 60 -5.45 -2.93 4.55
CA ALA A 60 -4.78 -4.22 4.42
C ALA A 60 -3.46 -4.07 3.67
N TYR A 61 -3.44 -3.29 2.57
CA TYR A 61 -2.22 -2.99 1.81
C TYR A 61 -1.13 -2.41 2.71
N VAL A 62 -1.43 -1.36 3.47
CA VAL A 62 -0.45 -0.72 4.35
C VAL A 62 0.07 -1.69 5.42
N MET A 63 -0.80 -2.50 6.01
CA MET A 63 -0.43 -3.48 7.03
C MET A 63 0.42 -4.64 6.46
N HIS A 64 0.24 -4.97 5.19
CA HIS A 64 0.98 -6.05 4.53
C HIS A 64 2.33 -5.62 3.93
N LYS A 65 2.67 -4.32 3.94
CA LYS A 65 3.97 -3.84 3.39
C LYS A 65 5.16 -4.13 4.32
N ALA A 66 4.92 -4.25 5.62
CA ALA A 66 5.98 -4.52 6.59
C ALA A 66 5.39 -5.17 7.86
N PRO A 67 6.20 -5.87 8.68
CA PRO A 67 5.75 -6.35 9.97
C PRO A 67 5.55 -5.19 10.96
N TYR A 68 4.63 -5.38 11.91
CA TYR A 68 4.36 -4.43 13.01
C TYR A 68 3.92 -3.05 12.54
N VAL A 69 2.99 -3.02 11.58
CA VAL A 69 2.37 -1.78 11.08
C VAL A 69 1.00 -1.59 11.75
N PHE A 70 0.81 -0.45 12.42
CA PHE A 70 -0.39 -0.08 13.16
C PHE A 70 -0.94 1.24 12.62
N PRO A 71 -1.74 1.24 11.53
CA PRO A 71 -2.24 2.47 10.91
C PRO A 71 -3.09 3.30 11.87
N ILE A 72 -2.85 4.61 11.89
CA ILE A 72 -3.71 5.54 12.64
C ILE A 72 -4.91 5.85 11.76
N VAL A 73 -6.09 5.40 12.20
CA VAL A 73 -7.33 5.55 11.47
C VAL A 73 -8.36 6.35 12.26
N GLY A 74 -9.27 7.00 11.56
CA GLY A 74 -10.37 7.73 12.14
C GLY A 74 -11.57 7.76 11.21
N GLY A 75 -12.74 7.97 11.77
CA GLY A 75 -13.99 8.04 11.04
C GLY A 75 -14.99 8.99 11.69
N ARG A 76 -16.00 9.42 10.92
CA ARG A 76 -17.09 10.26 11.44
C ARG A 76 -18.36 9.46 11.78
N LYS A 77 -18.39 8.19 11.38
CA LYS A 77 -19.54 7.29 11.57
C LYS A 77 -19.05 5.96 12.13
N VAL A 78 -19.92 5.27 12.84
CA VAL A 78 -19.64 3.93 13.40
C VAL A 78 -19.34 2.91 12.29
N GLU A 79 -20.01 3.05 11.15
CA GLU A 79 -19.78 2.17 9.98
C GLU A 79 -18.33 2.25 9.49
N HIS A 80 -17.68 3.42 9.55
CA HIS A 80 -16.27 3.57 9.19
C HIS A 80 -15.37 2.77 10.15
N LEU A 81 -15.68 2.78 11.46
CA LEU A 81 -14.93 1.98 12.43
C LEU A 81 -15.11 0.49 12.18
N LYS A 82 -16.34 0.05 11.90
CA LYS A 82 -16.60 -1.37 11.56
C LYS A 82 -15.83 -1.80 10.33
N GLY A 83 -15.86 -1.03 9.25
CA GLY A 83 -15.07 -1.32 8.03
C GLY A 83 -13.55 -1.35 8.29
N ASN A 84 -13.04 -0.47 9.17
CA ASN A 84 -11.62 -0.51 9.55
C ASN A 84 -11.28 -1.78 10.35
N ILE A 85 -12.18 -2.28 11.20
CA ILE A 85 -12.00 -3.53 11.95
C ILE A 85 -12.06 -4.73 10.99
N GLU A 86 -12.98 -4.75 10.04
CA GLU A 86 -13.09 -5.79 9.03
C GLU A 86 -11.80 -5.92 8.19
N ALA A 87 -11.12 -4.79 7.93
CA ALA A 87 -9.84 -4.79 7.22
C ALA A 87 -8.74 -5.62 7.91
N LEU A 88 -8.82 -5.83 9.23
CA LEU A 88 -7.87 -6.67 9.96
C LEU A 88 -7.98 -8.15 9.57
N GLY A 89 -9.14 -8.57 9.07
CA GLY A 89 -9.37 -9.92 8.57
C GLY A 89 -9.12 -10.10 7.07
N LEU A 90 -8.78 -9.02 6.35
CA LEU A 90 -8.58 -9.06 4.92
C LEU A 90 -7.14 -9.45 4.57
N GLU A 91 -6.97 -10.54 3.84
CA GLU A 91 -5.68 -10.94 3.29
C GLU A 91 -5.56 -10.50 1.83
N LEU A 92 -4.45 -9.82 1.49
CA LEU A 92 -4.05 -9.53 0.13
C LEU A 92 -2.94 -10.49 -0.29
N THR A 93 -3.00 -10.94 -1.54
CA THR A 93 -1.93 -11.70 -2.17
C THR A 93 -0.76 -10.78 -2.55
N GLU A 94 0.41 -11.36 -2.77
CA GLU A 94 1.57 -10.60 -3.26
C GLU A 94 1.28 -9.95 -4.62
N GLN A 95 0.55 -10.65 -5.50
CA GLN A 95 0.14 -10.11 -6.79
C GLN A 95 -0.75 -8.87 -6.65
N GLU A 96 -1.75 -8.89 -5.75
CA GLU A 96 -2.61 -7.73 -5.50
C GLU A 96 -1.84 -6.54 -4.95
N ILE A 97 -0.82 -6.79 -4.11
CA ILE A 97 0.06 -5.74 -3.59
C ILE A 97 0.91 -5.16 -4.72
N ASP A 98 1.50 -6.01 -5.59
CA ASP A 98 2.26 -5.57 -6.77
C ASP A 98 1.40 -4.73 -7.73
N GLU A 99 0.14 -5.11 -7.93
CA GLU A 99 -0.82 -4.37 -8.76
C GLU A 99 -1.16 -2.99 -8.18
N ILE A 100 -1.28 -2.88 -6.85
CA ILE A 100 -1.49 -1.59 -6.18
C ILE A 100 -0.24 -0.72 -6.31
N ASP A 101 0.96 -1.29 -6.11
CA ASP A 101 2.23 -0.59 -6.29
C ASP A 101 2.40 -0.06 -7.71
N ALA A 102 2.01 -0.86 -8.71
CA ALA A 102 2.09 -0.50 -10.12
C ALA A 102 1.07 0.58 -10.54
N ALA A 103 -0.01 0.78 -9.78
CA ALA A 103 -1.02 1.80 -10.08
C ALA A 103 -0.48 3.24 -9.95
N SER A 104 0.64 3.42 -9.25
CA SER A 104 1.33 4.70 -9.14
C SER A 104 2.83 4.47 -9.05
N ALA A 105 3.56 4.93 -10.05
CA ALA A 105 5.01 4.89 -10.03
C ALA A 105 5.55 5.69 -8.84
N PHE A 106 6.35 5.06 -8.01
CA PHE A 106 7.04 5.71 -6.92
C PHE A 106 8.38 6.26 -7.39
N ASP A 107 8.52 7.58 -7.43
CA ASP A 107 9.81 8.21 -7.68
C ASP A 107 10.58 8.34 -6.36
N ILE A 108 11.62 7.54 -6.24
CA ILE A 108 12.50 7.54 -5.07
C ILE A 108 13.38 8.81 -4.98
N GLY A 109 13.50 9.56 -6.09
CA GLY A 109 14.27 10.81 -6.17
C GLY A 109 15.78 10.61 -6.18
N PHE A 110 16.49 11.71 -6.52
CA PHE A 110 17.96 11.76 -6.46
C PHE A 110 18.44 11.83 -4.99
N PRO A 111 19.55 11.16 -4.62
CA PRO A 111 20.43 10.33 -5.46
C PRO A 111 19.97 8.88 -5.61
N MET A 112 18.91 8.48 -4.93
CA MET A 112 18.47 7.08 -4.86
C MET A 112 18.00 6.56 -6.22
N SER A 113 17.36 7.40 -7.03
CA SER A 113 16.97 7.03 -8.40
C SER A 113 18.17 6.69 -9.29
N MET A 114 19.30 7.37 -9.10
CA MET A 114 20.55 7.07 -9.80
C MET A 114 21.20 5.78 -9.28
N LEU A 115 21.17 5.56 -7.98
CA LEU A 115 21.80 4.40 -7.35
C LEU A 115 20.96 3.12 -7.52
N PHE A 116 19.64 3.24 -7.50
CA PHE A 116 18.70 2.12 -7.42
C PHE A 116 17.59 2.17 -8.48
N GLY A 117 17.66 3.08 -9.46
CA GLY A 117 16.62 3.24 -10.47
C GLY A 117 16.36 1.99 -11.32
N PHE A 118 17.39 1.16 -11.52
CA PHE A 118 17.25 -0.14 -12.19
C PHE A 118 16.53 -1.20 -11.35
N MET A 119 16.23 -0.88 -10.08
CA MET A 119 15.46 -1.73 -9.17
C MET A 119 13.95 -1.54 -9.31
N SER A 120 13.49 -0.60 -10.13
CA SER A 120 12.06 -0.30 -10.33
C SER A 120 11.24 -1.50 -10.84
N GLU A 121 11.89 -2.51 -11.41
CA GLU A 121 11.25 -3.75 -11.86
C GLU A 121 11.09 -4.79 -10.74
N LYS A 122 11.67 -4.54 -9.55
CA LYS A 122 11.59 -5.48 -8.44
C LYS A 122 10.23 -5.41 -7.76
N LYS A 123 9.66 -6.58 -7.56
CA LYS A 123 8.35 -6.79 -6.97
C LYS A 123 8.37 -6.66 -5.45
N TYR A 124 7.18 -6.66 -4.90
CA TYR A 124 6.92 -6.70 -3.46
C TYR A 124 7.89 -7.64 -2.70
N ASN A 125 8.27 -7.21 -1.51
CA ASN A 125 9.17 -7.92 -0.61
C ASN A 125 10.59 -8.21 -1.14
N THR A 126 10.98 -7.59 -2.26
CA THR A 126 12.36 -7.69 -2.72
C THR A 126 13.23 -6.69 -1.96
N ARG A 127 14.28 -7.21 -1.34
CA ARG A 127 15.24 -6.38 -0.61
C ARG A 127 16.31 -5.85 -1.56
N MET A 128 16.60 -4.55 -1.44
CA MET A 128 17.78 -3.99 -2.07
C MET A 128 19.05 -4.42 -1.31
N THR A 129 20.00 -4.97 -2.03
CA THR A 129 21.32 -5.31 -1.51
C THR A 129 22.39 -4.51 -2.25
N THR A 130 23.59 -4.44 -1.70
CA THR A 130 24.72 -3.81 -2.39
C THR A 130 25.05 -4.47 -3.72
N ALA A 131 24.69 -5.75 -3.92
CA ALA A 131 24.81 -6.45 -5.20
C ALA A 131 23.92 -5.85 -6.30
N ASP A 132 22.85 -5.22 -5.91
CA ASP A 132 21.88 -4.62 -6.83
C ASP A 132 22.31 -3.23 -7.30
N VAL A 133 23.34 -2.65 -6.71
CA VAL A 133 23.94 -1.39 -7.18
C VAL A 133 24.86 -1.72 -8.34
N GLY A 134 24.51 -1.27 -9.55
CA GLY A 134 25.17 -1.69 -10.80
C GLY A 134 26.68 -1.59 -10.82
N LEU A 135 27.26 -0.59 -10.14
CA LEU A 135 28.71 -0.40 -10.01
C LEU A 135 29.37 -1.40 -9.04
N LEU A 136 28.60 -2.04 -8.17
CA LEU A 136 29.10 -2.96 -7.16
C LEU A 136 28.82 -4.43 -7.50
N LYS A 137 28.27 -4.72 -8.67
CA LYS A 137 28.01 -6.10 -9.13
C LYS A 137 29.23 -7.00 -9.14
N PHE A 138 30.41 -6.42 -9.21
CA PHE A 138 31.69 -7.16 -9.25
C PHE A 138 32.37 -7.28 -7.87
N SER A 139 31.84 -6.63 -6.85
CA SER A 139 32.30 -6.80 -5.47
C SER A 139 31.57 -7.96 -4.81
N GLY A 140 32.27 -8.73 -3.98
CA GLY A 140 31.64 -9.77 -3.16
C GLY A 140 30.59 -9.18 -2.25
N ASN A 141 29.47 -9.87 -2.08
CA ASN A 141 28.38 -9.47 -1.20
C ASN A 141 28.21 -10.45 -0.04
N ILE A 142 27.92 -9.89 1.11
CA ILE A 142 27.33 -10.66 2.20
C ILE A 142 25.81 -10.61 2.00
N ASP A 143 25.18 -11.78 1.86
CA ASP A 143 23.74 -11.86 1.72
C ASP A 143 23.05 -11.21 2.93
N ALA A 144 22.09 -10.38 2.64
CA ALA A 144 21.32 -9.73 3.68
C ALA A 144 20.35 -10.74 4.31
N VAL A 145 20.18 -10.66 5.63
CA VAL A 145 19.14 -11.42 6.32
C VAL A 145 17.78 -11.08 5.72
N ALA A 146 16.98 -12.09 5.40
CA ALA A 146 15.64 -11.90 4.86
C ALA A 146 14.78 -11.03 5.80
N ASN A 147 13.99 -10.14 5.23
CA ASN A 147 13.03 -9.37 6.02
C ASN A 147 12.01 -10.33 6.64
N PRO A 148 11.61 -10.12 7.91
CA PRO A 148 10.48 -10.85 8.46
C PRO A 148 9.22 -10.56 7.64
N ALA A 149 8.40 -11.60 7.42
CA ALA A 149 7.16 -11.47 6.69
C ALA A 149 6.18 -10.53 7.43
N PRO A 150 5.32 -9.81 6.70
CA PRO A 150 4.23 -9.06 7.30
C PRO A 150 3.29 -9.97 8.10
N ILE A 151 2.68 -9.41 9.14
CA ILE A 151 1.65 -10.13 9.91
C ILE A 151 0.39 -10.17 9.06
N LYS A 152 -0.03 -11.38 8.71
CA LYS A 152 -1.27 -11.62 7.96
C LYS A 152 -2.37 -12.12 8.91
N PRO A 153 -3.66 -11.95 8.52
CA PRO A 153 -4.76 -12.51 9.28
C PRO A 153 -4.62 -14.02 9.46
N HIS A 154 -4.95 -14.51 10.63
CA HIS A 154 -5.06 -15.95 10.85
C HIS A 154 -6.26 -16.47 10.04
N LYS A 155 -6.07 -17.54 9.28
CA LYS A 155 -7.20 -18.26 8.69
C LYS A 155 -8.09 -18.70 9.84
N LYS A 156 -9.39 -18.38 9.77
CA LYS A 156 -10.36 -19.00 10.67
C LYS A 156 -10.25 -20.51 10.49
N LEU A 157 -9.91 -21.19 11.58
CA LEU A 157 -9.94 -22.66 11.64
C LEU A 157 -11.37 -23.16 11.38
#